data_cc02319fd8d091c73745992ec82b976a
#
_entry.id   cc02319fd8d091c73745992ec82b976a
#
_cell.length_a   1.000
_cell.length_b   1.000
_cell.length_c   1.000
_cell.angle_alpha   90.00
_cell.angle_beta   90.00
_cell.angle_gamma   90.00
#
_symmetry.space_group_name_H-M   'P 1'
#
loop_
_entity.id
_entity.type
_entity.pdbx_description
1 polymer ?
#
loop_
_entity_poly.entity_id
_entity_poly.type
_entity_poly.pdbx_seq_one_letter_code
_entity_poly.pdbx_strand_id
1 'polypeptide(L)'
;MASDRLKNRKAIVTGAASGIGAATAARLRADGAQVFTADVQGDVDFTVDLTALDANARLVEQAVAAMGGLDTLVPCAGISAFHPLEGHDDAYFLRVLEVNLVAVFRLVRDAVPHLKAAGNGRIVTIGSTTSSHGDEGLSAYSASKHAVLGFTKSVAAELGPFGVTVNCVQPGAIATPMTAPAFTQMPEFRTFWENKAPLRRLGQPEDIADVIAFLCSDDARFMSGHGVWVDGGAMVRH
;
A
#
# COMPACT_ATOMS: atom_id res chain seq x y z
N MET A 1 15.35 -9.08 -18.35
CA MET A 1 14.68 -10.39 -18.49
C MET A 1 13.53 -10.40 -17.49
N ALA A 2 12.32 -10.78 -17.91
CA ALA A 2 11.22 -10.99 -16.98
C ALA A 2 11.65 -12.07 -15.97
N SER A 3 11.44 -11.83 -14.68
CA SER A 3 11.77 -12.81 -13.65
C SER A 3 10.52 -13.65 -13.39
N ASP A 4 10.66 -14.96 -13.27
CA ASP A 4 9.54 -15.88 -12.91
C ASP A 4 9.33 -15.93 -11.38
N ARG A 5 9.79 -14.90 -10.66
CA ARG A 5 9.83 -14.85 -9.19
C ARG A 5 8.46 -14.94 -8.53
N LEU A 6 7.43 -14.44 -9.21
CA LEU A 6 6.04 -14.46 -8.76
C LEU A 6 5.15 -15.34 -9.65
N LYS A 7 5.76 -16.27 -10.37
CA LYS A 7 5.02 -17.20 -11.22
C LYS A 7 3.95 -17.92 -10.42
N ASN A 8 2.74 -17.95 -10.99
CA ASN A 8 1.54 -18.52 -10.39
C ASN A 8 0.94 -17.74 -9.20
N ARG A 9 1.51 -16.61 -8.77
CA ARG A 9 0.86 -15.73 -7.79
C ARG A 9 -0.38 -15.08 -8.40
N LYS A 10 -1.41 -14.94 -7.56
CA LYS A 10 -2.71 -14.34 -7.90
C LYS A 10 -2.96 -13.17 -6.96
N ALA A 11 -2.75 -11.96 -7.47
CA ALA A 11 -2.68 -10.76 -6.67
C ALA A 11 -3.85 -9.79 -6.92
N ILE A 12 -4.40 -9.20 -5.87
CA ILE A 12 -5.19 -7.97 -5.96
C ILE A 12 -4.30 -6.78 -5.63
N VAL A 13 -4.35 -5.74 -6.46
CA VAL A 13 -3.72 -4.44 -6.19
C VAL A 13 -4.78 -3.35 -6.29
N THR A 14 -5.00 -2.59 -5.21
CA THR A 14 -5.91 -1.43 -5.22
C THR A 14 -5.14 -0.12 -5.36
N GLY A 15 -5.83 0.97 -5.73
CA GLY A 15 -5.15 2.23 -6.07
C GLY A 15 -4.28 2.09 -7.31
N ALA A 16 -4.65 1.19 -8.23
CA ALA A 16 -3.80 0.72 -9.32
C ALA A 16 -3.84 1.59 -10.57
N ALA A 17 -4.67 2.64 -10.61
CA ALA A 17 -4.73 3.57 -11.76
C ALA A 17 -3.51 4.48 -11.84
N SER A 18 -2.74 4.68 -10.76
CA SER A 18 -1.61 5.60 -10.77
C SER A 18 -0.58 5.30 -9.67
N GLY A 19 0.56 6.00 -9.71
CA GLY A 19 1.56 6.03 -8.65
C GLY A 19 2.08 4.66 -8.24
N ILE A 20 2.17 4.42 -6.91
CA ILE A 20 2.72 3.19 -6.34
C ILE A 20 1.88 1.96 -6.74
N GLY A 21 0.54 2.07 -6.76
CA GLY A 21 -0.33 0.96 -7.12
C GLY A 21 -0.14 0.52 -8.57
N ALA A 22 -0.09 1.46 -9.51
CA ALA A 22 0.16 1.17 -10.94
C ALA A 22 1.54 0.53 -11.16
N ALA A 23 2.59 1.10 -10.56
CA ALA A 23 3.95 0.55 -10.63
C ALA A 23 4.01 -0.86 -10.01
N THR A 24 3.31 -1.07 -8.87
CA THR A 24 3.22 -2.39 -8.23
C THR A 24 2.54 -3.40 -9.15
N ALA A 25 1.38 -3.07 -9.72
CA ALA A 25 0.69 -3.98 -10.64
C ALA A 25 1.56 -4.35 -11.86
N ALA A 26 2.24 -3.35 -12.44
CA ALA A 26 3.16 -3.58 -13.55
C ALA A 26 4.33 -4.48 -13.14
N ARG A 27 4.93 -4.24 -11.98
CA ARG A 27 6.06 -5.03 -11.47
C ARG A 27 5.66 -6.47 -11.16
N LEU A 28 4.55 -6.70 -10.48
CA LEU A 28 4.08 -8.05 -10.17
C LEU A 28 3.78 -8.85 -11.45
N ARG A 29 3.16 -8.21 -12.47
CA ARG A 29 2.93 -8.82 -13.80
C ARG A 29 4.25 -9.17 -14.50
N ALA A 30 5.24 -8.27 -14.47
CA ALA A 30 6.57 -8.49 -15.03
C ALA A 30 7.32 -9.65 -14.37
N ASP A 31 7.06 -9.91 -13.09
CA ASP A 31 7.61 -11.03 -12.32
C ASP A 31 6.76 -12.32 -12.41
N GLY A 32 5.75 -12.36 -13.30
CA GLY A 32 4.98 -13.56 -13.64
C GLY A 32 3.67 -13.76 -12.88
N ALA A 33 3.22 -12.80 -12.06
CA ALA A 33 1.94 -12.89 -11.35
C ALA A 33 0.73 -12.59 -12.26
N GLN A 34 -0.40 -13.22 -11.98
CA GLN A 34 -1.70 -12.74 -12.41
C GLN A 34 -2.12 -11.62 -11.46
N VAL A 35 -2.51 -10.46 -12.00
CA VAL A 35 -2.84 -9.29 -11.19
C VAL A 35 -4.20 -8.75 -11.58
N PHE A 36 -5.11 -8.70 -10.63
CA PHE A 36 -6.41 -8.05 -10.73
C PHE A 36 -6.33 -6.68 -10.07
N THR A 37 -6.59 -5.64 -10.84
CA THR A 37 -6.42 -4.24 -10.45
C THR A 37 -7.76 -3.59 -10.10
N ALA A 38 -7.78 -2.72 -9.08
CA ALA A 38 -8.95 -1.95 -8.72
C ALA A 38 -8.60 -0.50 -8.35
N ASP A 39 -9.48 0.42 -8.73
CA ASP A 39 -9.39 1.84 -8.39
C ASP A 39 -10.78 2.49 -8.50
N VAL A 40 -10.93 3.74 -8.04
CA VAL A 40 -12.16 4.53 -8.24
C VAL A 40 -12.28 5.05 -9.67
N GLN A 41 -11.21 5.00 -10.44
CA GLN A 41 -11.13 5.52 -11.82
C GLN A 41 -10.01 4.83 -12.62
N GLY A 42 -9.93 5.17 -13.91
CA GLY A 42 -8.84 4.72 -14.78
C GLY A 42 -9.07 3.37 -15.44
N ASP A 43 -8.06 2.91 -16.17
CA ASP A 43 -8.06 1.62 -16.86
C ASP A 43 -7.62 0.52 -15.89
N VAL A 44 -8.60 -0.06 -15.19
CA VAL A 44 -8.41 -1.12 -14.19
C VAL A 44 -9.46 -2.21 -14.41
N ASP A 45 -9.19 -3.42 -13.89
CA ASP A 45 -10.09 -4.55 -14.04
C ASP A 45 -11.43 -4.35 -13.30
N PHE A 46 -11.43 -3.55 -12.22
CA PHE A 46 -12.63 -3.28 -11.44
C PHE A 46 -12.65 -1.84 -10.90
N THR A 47 -13.54 -1.01 -11.45
CA THR A 47 -13.77 0.37 -10.97
C THR A 47 -14.68 0.34 -9.76
N VAL A 48 -14.20 0.82 -8.58
CA VAL A 48 -14.94 0.71 -7.32
C VAL A 48 -14.47 1.72 -6.28
N ASP A 49 -15.40 2.32 -5.53
CA ASP A 49 -15.10 3.04 -4.29
C ASP A 49 -15.07 2.04 -3.12
N LEU A 50 -13.88 1.76 -2.60
CA LEU A 50 -13.67 0.79 -1.52
C LEU A 50 -14.28 1.19 -0.17
N THR A 51 -14.80 2.41 -0.04
CA THR A 51 -15.50 2.85 1.18
C THR A 51 -16.96 2.41 1.21
N ALA A 52 -17.55 2.02 0.08
CA ALA A 52 -18.88 1.43 0.06
C ALA A 52 -18.88 0.06 0.80
N LEU A 53 -19.98 -0.23 1.51
CA LEU A 53 -20.04 -1.36 2.46
C LEU A 53 -19.74 -2.72 1.85
N ASP A 54 -20.22 -2.99 0.64
CA ASP A 54 -20.08 -4.28 -0.07
C ASP A 54 -18.93 -4.29 -1.09
N ALA A 55 -18.26 -3.15 -1.29
CA ALA A 55 -17.27 -2.94 -2.34
C ALA A 55 -16.10 -3.92 -2.25
N ASN A 56 -15.60 -4.15 -1.05
CA ASN A 56 -14.43 -4.99 -0.81
C ASN A 56 -14.75 -6.48 -1.04
N ALA A 57 -15.91 -6.95 -0.58
CA ALA A 57 -16.36 -8.32 -0.82
C ALA A 57 -16.54 -8.58 -2.32
N ARG A 58 -17.21 -7.66 -3.04
CA ARG A 58 -17.39 -7.76 -4.50
C ARG A 58 -16.05 -7.76 -5.25
N LEU A 59 -15.10 -6.92 -4.83
CA LEU A 59 -13.75 -6.91 -5.42
C LEU A 59 -13.08 -8.29 -5.27
N VAL A 60 -13.11 -8.86 -4.07
CA VAL A 60 -12.52 -10.19 -3.81
C VAL A 60 -13.21 -11.26 -4.65
N GLU A 61 -14.54 -11.28 -4.69
CA GLU A 61 -15.32 -12.24 -5.50
C GLU A 61 -14.95 -12.16 -6.99
N GLN A 62 -14.93 -10.96 -7.56
CA GLN A 62 -14.60 -10.74 -8.97
C GLN A 62 -13.14 -11.18 -9.27
N ALA A 63 -12.20 -10.82 -8.42
CA ALA A 63 -10.79 -11.18 -8.59
C ALA A 63 -10.60 -12.72 -8.51
N VAL A 64 -11.24 -13.38 -7.52
CA VAL A 64 -11.19 -14.84 -7.37
C VAL A 64 -11.82 -15.54 -8.57
N ALA A 65 -12.95 -15.04 -9.07
CA ALA A 65 -13.59 -15.59 -10.25
C ALA A 65 -12.71 -15.46 -11.50
N ALA A 66 -12.07 -14.30 -11.69
CA ALA A 66 -11.21 -14.01 -12.84
C ALA A 66 -9.91 -14.82 -12.83
N MET A 67 -9.28 -15.00 -11.66
CA MET A 67 -7.97 -15.63 -11.54
C MET A 67 -8.03 -17.09 -11.07
N GLY A 68 -9.19 -17.59 -10.64
CA GLY A 68 -9.34 -18.93 -10.08
C GLY A 68 -8.68 -19.10 -8.70
N GLY A 69 -8.59 -18.02 -7.91
CA GLY A 69 -8.03 -18.00 -6.55
C GLY A 69 -7.39 -16.67 -6.20
N LEU A 70 -6.88 -16.55 -4.96
CA LEU A 70 -6.22 -15.36 -4.43
C LEU A 70 -5.20 -15.77 -3.38
N ASP A 71 -3.95 -15.35 -3.53
CA ASP A 71 -2.88 -15.60 -2.57
C ASP A 71 -2.08 -14.35 -2.19
N THR A 72 -2.27 -13.24 -2.90
CA THR A 72 -1.52 -12.01 -2.69
C THR A 72 -2.44 -10.81 -2.66
N LEU A 73 -2.28 -9.92 -1.66
CA LEU A 73 -3.09 -8.73 -1.49
C LEU A 73 -2.22 -7.50 -1.22
N VAL A 74 -2.38 -6.47 -2.05
CA VAL A 74 -1.65 -5.20 -1.92
C VAL A 74 -2.64 -4.03 -1.93
N PRO A 75 -3.16 -3.61 -0.75
CA PRO A 75 -4.05 -2.45 -0.63
C PRO A 75 -3.25 -1.14 -0.73
N CYS A 76 -3.09 -0.60 -1.96
CA CYS A 76 -2.37 0.64 -2.21
C CYS A 76 -3.27 1.89 -2.24
N ALA A 77 -4.59 1.74 -2.31
CA ALA A 77 -5.50 2.87 -2.31
C ALA A 77 -5.33 3.74 -1.05
N GLY A 78 -5.29 5.04 -1.23
CA GLY A 78 -5.15 5.97 -0.12
C GLY A 78 -5.24 7.42 -0.55
N ILE A 79 -5.52 8.31 0.39
CA ILE A 79 -5.60 9.76 0.19
C ILE A 79 -4.77 10.48 1.25
N SER A 80 -4.29 11.67 0.87
CA SER A 80 -3.60 12.61 1.76
C SER A 80 -3.78 14.03 1.26
N ALA A 81 -3.95 14.98 2.17
CA ALA A 81 -3.81 16.40 1.90
C ALA A 81 -3.29 17.11 3.15
N PHE A 82 -2.69 18.27 2.95
CA PHE A 82 -2.25 19.15 4.03
C PHE A 82 -3.46 19.87 4.63
N HIS A 83 -3.69 19.68 5.94
CA HIS A 83 -4.73 20.35 6.72
C HIS A 83 -4.18 20.69 8.12
N PRO A 84 -3.95 21.97 8.44
CA PRO A 84 -3.60 22.37 9.79
C PRO A 84 -4.65 21.92 10.81
N LEU A 85 -4.25 21.59 12.02
CA LEU A 85 -5.17 21.09 13.05
C LEU A 85 -6.24 22.13 13.42
N GLU A 86 -5.86 23.39 13.47
CA GLU A 86 -6.81 24.49 13.66
C GLU A 86 -7.72 24.61 12.43
N GLY A 87 -9.02 24.49 12.64
CA GLY A 87 -10.02 24.47 11.55
C GLY A 87 -10.06 23.18 10.73
N HIS A 88 -9.42 22.10 11.19
CA HIS A 88 -9.50 20.81 10.51
C HIS A 88 -10.95 20.30 10.49
N ASP A 89 -11.45 19.97 9.32
CA ASP A 89 -12.80 19.46 9.13
C ASP A 89 -12.91 17.99 9.56
N ASP A 90 -13.85 17.70 10.46
CA ASP A 90 -14.15 16.34 10.92
C ASP A 90 -14.48 15.38 9.76
N ALA A 91 -15.22 15.86 8.75
CA ALA A 91 -15.59 15.03 7.61
C ALA A 91 -14.35 14.59 6.82
N TYR A 92 -13.38 15.48 6.61
CA TYR A 92 -12.13 15.12 5.96
C TYR A 92 -11.30 14.15 6.83
N PHE A 93 -11.19 14.39 8.14
CA PHE A 93 -10.50 13.47 9.05
C PHE A 93 -11.07 12.06 8.96
N LEU A 94 -12.39 11.92 9.06
CA LEU A 94 -13.10 10.64 8.95
C LEU A 94 -12.94 10.01 7.55
N ARG A 95 -12.97 10.82 6.49
CA ARG A 95 -12.77 10.33 5.12
C ARG A 95 -11.37 9.71 4.94
N VAL A 96 -10.33 10.34 5.50
CA VAL A 96 -8.97 9.78 5.47
C VAL A 96 -8.91 8.43 6.19
N LEU A 97 -9.52 8.32 7.38
CA LEU A 97 -9.57 7.05 8.10
C LEU A 97 -10.38 5.99 7.34
N GLU A 98 -11.51 6.36 6.75
CA GLU A 98 -12.36 5.44 5.98
C GLU A 98 -11.60 4.84 4.78
N VAL A 99 -10.89 5.67 4.01
CA VAL A 99 -10.14 5.21 2.85
C VAL A 99 -8.86 4.46 3.27
N ASN A 100 -8.05 5.07 4.15
CA ASN A 100 -6.69 4.57 4.40
C ASN A 100 -6.64 3.41 5.40
N LEU A 101 -7.68 3.23 6.21
CA LEU A 101 -7.71 2.22 7.27
C LEU A 101 -8.92 1.28 7.17
N VAL A 102 -10.14 1.82 7.17
CA VAL A 102 -11.36 0.98 7.24
C VAL A 102 -11.53 0.16 5.97
N ALA A 103 -11.29 0.77 4.79
CA ALA A 103 -11.31 0.04 3.52
C ALA A 103 -10.23 -1.04 3.47
N VAL A 104 -9.01 -0.77 3.98
CA VAL A 104 -7.93 -1.76 4.09
C VAL A 104 -8.34 -2.92 5.00
N PHE A 105 -8.90 -2.61 6.16
CA PHE A 105 -9.43 -3.64 7.08
C PHE A 105 -10.48 -4.53 6.41
N ARG A 106 -11.50 -3.92 5.76
CA ARG A 106 -12.56 -4.67 5.07
C ARG A 106 -12.00 -5.57 3.98
N LEU A 107 -11.11 -5.04 3.15
CA LEU A 107 -10.51 -5.79 2.05
C LEU A 107 -9.67 -6.97 2.56
N VAL A 108 -8.85 -6.76 3.58
CA VAL A 108 -8.06 -7.84 4.20
C VAL A 108 -9.00 -8.90 4.79
N ARG A 109 -10.00 -8.49 5.59
CA ARG A 109 -10.98 -9.41 6.19
C ARG A 109 -11.65 -10.30 5.14
N ASP A 110 -12.12 -9.69 4.06
CA ASP A 110 -12.86 -10.41 3.00
C ASP A 110 -11.95 -11.33 2.17
N ALA A 111 -10.64 -11.00 2.07
CA ALA A 111 -9.64 -11.83 1.41
C ALA A 111 -9.10 -13.00 2.27
N VAL A 112 -9.20 -12.93 3.61
CA VAL A 112 -8.62 -13.91 4.54
C VAL A 112 -8.96 -15.37 4.21
N PRO A 113 -10.21 -15.77 3.88
CA PRO A 113 -10.52 -17.16 3.57
C PRO A 113 -9.70 -17.71 2.41
N HIS A 114 -9.49 -16.92 1.36
CA HIS A 114 -8.74 -17.30 0.17
C HIS A 114 -7.23 -17.37 0.45
N LEU A 115 -6.70 -16.38 1.18
CA LEU A 115 -5.29 -16.33 1.57
C LEU A 115 -4.90 -17.52 2.46
N LYS A 116 -5.77 -17.92 3.39
CA LYS A 116 -5.59 -19.13 4.21
C LYS A 116 -5.64 -20.39 3.37
N ALA A 117 -6.60 -20.49 2.44
CA ALA A 117 -6.74 -21.65 1.57
C ALA A 117 -5.53 -21.86 0.63
N ALA A 118 -4.83 -20.78 0.26
CA ALA A 118 -3.61 -20.84 -0.53
C ALA A 118 -2.42 -21.44 0.23
N GLY A 119 -2.39 -21.34 1.58
CA GLY A 119 -1.33 -21.88 2.44
C GLY A 119 0.02 -21.14 2.38
N ASN A 120 0.14 -20.16 1.50
CA ASN A 120 1.34 -19.34 1.30
C ASN A 120 0.99 -17.87 1.01
N GLY A 121 -0.07 -17.37 1.64
CA GLY A 121 -0.61 -16.03 1.40
C GLY A 121 0.37 -14.90 1.70
N ARG A 122 0.22 -13.77 0.99
CA ARG A 122 1.02 -12.55 1.17
C ARG A 122 0.11 -11.33 1.26
N ILE A 123 0.27 -10.53 2.28
CA ILE A 123 -0.37 -9.21 2.42
C ILE A 123 0.73 -8.17 2.57
N VAL A 124 0.71 -7.15 1.71
CA VAL A 124 1.63 -6.02 1.81
C VAL A 124 0.83 -4.73 1.88
N THR A 125 0.66 -4.19 3.08
CA THR A 125 -0.02 -2.91 3.31
C THR A 125 0.91 -1.72 3.03
N ILE A 126 0.32 -0.55 2.74
CA ILE A 126 1.07 0.67 2.49
C ILE A 126 0.93 1.64 3.67
N GLY A 127 1.99 1.72 4.45
CA GLY A 127 2.18 2.74 5.47
C GLY A 127 2.73 4.04 4.91
N SER A 128 3.62 4.64 5.67
CA SER A 128 4.41 5.82 5.33
C SER A 128 5.55 5.92 6.34
N THR A 129 6.56 6.74 6.09
CA THR A 129 7.47 7.18 7.17
C THR A 129 6.65 7.77 8.33
N THR A 130 5.52 8.44 8.04
CA THR A 130 4.59 8.94 9.07
C THR A 130 3.83 7.85 9.85
N SER A 131 4.08 6.57 9.61
CA SER A 131 3.62 5.48 10.50
C SER A 131 4.43 5.39 11.80
N SER A 132 5.53 6.13 11.91
CA SER A 132 6.44 6.11 13.06
C SER A 132 6.75 7.50 13.62
N HIS A 133 6.35 8.58 12.92
CA HIS A 133 6.46 9.98 13.37
C HIS A 133 5.28 10.79 12.84
N GLY A 134 5.18 12.05 13.23
CA GLY A 134 4.17 13.00 12.73
C GLY A 134 4.81 14.09 11.89
N ASP A 135 4.06 14.59 10.92
CA ASP A 135 4.39 15.79 10.17
C ASP A 135 3.28 16.84 10.36
N GLU A 136 3.66 18.11 10.39
CA GLU A 136 2.73 19.24 10.49
C GLU A 136 1.67 19.16 9.37
N GLY A 137 0.41 19.43 9.71
CA GLY A 137 -0.70 19.44 8.77
C GLY A 137 -1.11 18.06 8.25
N LEU A 138 -0.55 16.96 8.76
CA LEU A 138 -0.85 15.59 8.35
C LEU A 138 -1.49 14.74 9.47
N SER A 139 -2.17 15.35 10.44
CA SER A 139 -2.70 14.64 11.61
C SER A 139 -3.60 13.45 11.24
N ALA A 140 -4.56 13.61 10.34
CA ALA A 140 -5.44 12.53 9.88
C ALA A 140 -4.66 11.43 9.13
N TYR A 141 -3.76 11.83 8.23
CA TYR A 141 -2.93 10.91 7.46
C TYR A 141 -1.99 10.11 8.37
N SER A 142 -1.25 10.80 9.25
CA SER A 142 -0.33 10.15 10.21
C SER A 142 -1.07 9.18 11.11
N ALA A 143 -2.24 9.58 11.67
CA ALA A 143 -3.08 8.68 12.46
C ALA A 143 -3.47 7.43 11.68
N SER A 144 -3.92 7.58 10.42
CA SER A 144 -4.28 6.44 9.56
C SER A 144 -3.10 5.51 9.30
N LYS A 145 -1.89 6.06 9.05
CA LYS A 145 -0.70 5.27 8.71
C LYS A 145 -0.07 4.57 9.92
N HIS A 146 -0.13 5.18 11.12
CA HIS A 146 0.18 4.49 12.38
C HIS A 146 -0.78 3.32 12.61
N ALA A 147 -2.08 3.53 12.40
CA ALA A 147 -3.09 2.50 12.56
C ALA A 147 -2.89 1.32 11.59
N VAL A 148 -2.54 1.58 10.33
CA VAL A 148 -2.23 0.54 9.33
C VAL A 148 -1.03 -0.31 9.77
N LEU A 149 0.02 0.30 10.33
CA LEU A 149 1.17 -0.45 10.84
C LEU A 149 0.80 -1.31 12.06
N GLY A 150 -0.02 -0.78 12.99
CA GLY A 150 -0.55 -1.54 14.12
C GLY A 150 -1.42 -2.71 13.67
N PHE A 151 -2.34 -2.46 12.74
CA PHE A 151 -3.18 -3.47 12.09
C PHE A 151 -2.35 -4.57 11.43
N THR A 152 -1.32 -4.21 10.65
CA THR A 152 -0.40 -5.16 10.01
C THR A 152 0.21 -6.13 11.00
N LYS A 153 0.71 -5.63 12.15
CA LYS A 153 1.32 -6.46 13.19
C LYS A 153 0.34 -7.46 13.82
N SER A 154 -0.89 -7.00 14.09
CA SER A 154 -1.94 -7.85 14.66
C SER A 154 -2.37 -8.94 13.70
N VAL A 155 -2.60 -8.58 12.43
CA VAL A 155 -3.00 -9.54 11.38
C VAL A 155 -1.88 -10.54 11.08
N ALA A 156 -0.60 -10.11 11.14
CA ALA A 156 0.54 -11.01 10.99
C ALA A 156 0.57 -12.10 12.07
N ALA A 157 0.31 -11.73 13.31
CA ALA A 157 0.24 -12.68 14.42
C ALA A 157 -0.94 -13.67 14.27
N GLU A 158 -2.10 -13.18 13.80
CA GLU A 158 -3.30 -13.98 13.63
C GLU A 158 -3.19 -14.96 12.44
N LEU A 159 -2.63 -14.51 11.32
CA LEU A 159 -2.60 -15.29 10.08
C LEU A 159 -1.33 -16.13 9.91
N GLY A 160 -0.28 -15.89 10.69
CA GLY A 160 0.96 -16.64 10.66
C GLY A 160 0.80 -18.17 10.75
N PRO A 161 -0.05 -18.72 11.64
CA PRO A 161 -0.32 -20.17 11.72
C PRO A 161 -0.85 -20.80 10.43
N PHE A 162 -1.37 -19.98 9.50
CA PHE A 162 -1.89 -20.43 8.20
C PHE A 162 -0.89 -20.21 7.04
N GLY A 163 0.37 -19.88 7.34
CA GLY A 163 1.41 -19.64 6.32
C GLY A 163 1.28 -18.29 5.59
N VAL A 164 0.45 -17.37 6.10
CA VAL A 164 0.27 -16.02 5.53
C VAL A 164 1.26 -15.05 6.18
N THR A 165 2.06 -14.36 5.37
CA THR A 165 2.88 -13.25 5.87
C THR A 165 2.19 -11.91 5.63
N VAL A 166 2.34 -10.99 6.57
CA VAL A 166 1.73 -9.65 6.50
C VAL A 166 2.78 -8.61 6.84
N ASN A 167 3.13 -7.75 5.88
CA ASN A 167 4.14 -6.70 6.08
C ASN A 167 3.61 -5.34 5.64
N CYS A 168 4.23 -4.27 6.12
CA CYS A 168 3.89 -2.90 5.78
C CYS A 168 5.09 -2.23 5.12
N VAL A 169 4.96 -1.79 3.88
CA VAL A 169 5.96 -0.90 3.28
C VAL A 169 5.68 0.53 3.73
N GLN A 170 6.73 1.24 4.13
CA GLN A 170 6.67 2.61 4.64
C GLN A 170 7.45 3.54 3.69
N PRO A 171 6.81 4.05 2.62
CA PRO A 171 7.46 4.95 1.68
C PRO A 171 7.88 6.27 2.34
N GLY A 172 9.01 6.83 1.89
CA GLY A 172 9.36 8.23 2.12
C GLY A 172 8.67 9.16 1.14
N ALA A 173 9.35 10.23 0.74
CA ALA A 173 8.87 11.16 -0.27
C ALA A 173 9.01 10.55 -1.67
N ILE A 174 7.89 10.16 -2.27
CA ILE A 174 7.82 9.49 -3.58
C ILE A 174 7.14 10.42 -4.60
N ALA A 175 7.69 10.52 -5.80
CA ALA A 175 7.12 11.30 -6.89
C ALA A 175 5.91 10.58 -7.50
N THR A 176 4.72 10.94 -7.07
CA THR A 176 3.43 10.35 -7.50
C THR A 176 2.43 11.46 -7.85
N PRO A 177 1.32 11.18 -8.54
CA PRO A 177 0.25 12.17 -8.71
C PRO A 177 -0.29 12.77 -7.41
N MET A 178 -0.28 12.01 -6.32
CA MET A 178 -0.70 12.49 -4.99
C MET A 178 0.23 13.57 -4.44
N THR A 179 1.55 13.45 -4.63
CA THR A 179 2.57 14.34 -4.08
C THR A 179 3.02 15.42 -5.07
N ALA A 180 2.74 15.25 -6.37
CA ALA A 180 3.14 16.17 -7.42
C ALA A 180 2.70 17.63 -7.18
N PRO A 181 1.47 17.92 -6.71
CA PRO A 181 1.07 19.31 -6.43
C PRO A 181 1.98 19.98 -5.39
N ALA A 182 2.33 19.30 -4.30
CA ALA A 182 3.20 19.84 -3.27
C ALA A 182 4.62 20.11 -3.78
N PHE A 183 5.18 19.16 -4.56
CA PHE A 183 6.54 19.32 -5.11
C PHE A 183 6.63 20.33 -6.25
N THR A 184 5.51 20.59 -6.96
CA THR A 184 5.47 21.58 -8.04
C THR A 184 5.20 23.00 -7.51
N GLN A 185 4.29 23.12 -6.53
CA GLN A 185 3.89 24.40 -5.98
C GLN A 185 4.87 24.96 -4.93
N MET A 186 5.63 24.05 -4.27
CA MET A 186 6.60 24.39 -3.24
C MET A 186 7.97 23.75 -3.57
N PRO A 187 8.79 24.35 -4.46
CA PRO A 187 10.10 23.78 -4.84
C PRO A 187 11.04 23.58 -3.65
N GLU A 188 10.94 24.42 -2.62
CA GLU A 188 11.70 24.33 -1.36
C GLU A 188 11.34 23.06 -0.59
N PHE A 189 10.08 22.63 -0.62
CA PHE A 189 9.62 21.39 -0.01
C PHE A 189 10.20 20.15 -0.72
N ARG A 190 10.26 20.20 -2.05
CA ARG A 190 10.96 19.18 -2.84
C ARG A 190 12.44 19.11 -2.46
N THR A 191 13.14 20.27 -2.45
CA THR A 191 14.56 20.36 -2.10
C THR A 191 14.82 19.87 -0.67
N PHE A 192 13.92 20.17 0.26
CA PHE A 192 13.99 19.67 1.64
C PHE A 192 14.02 18.14 1.66
N TRP A 193 13.08 17.46 0.97
CA TRP A 193 13.00 16.01 0.97
C TRP A 193 14.16 15.35 0.24
N GLU A 194 14.61 15.92 -0.89
CA GLU A 194 15.80 15.45 -1.61
C GLU A 194 17.06 15.57 -0.73
N ASN A 195 17.18 16.61 0.08
CA ASN A 195 18.30 16.80 0.99
C ASN A 195 18.20 15.92 2.25
N LYS A 196 16.99 15.68 2.76
CA LYS A 196 16.76 14.82 3.92
C LYS A 196 17.16 13.37 3.62
N ALA A 197 16.85 12.87 2.42
CA ALA A 197 17.26 11.55 2.01
C ALA A 197 18.78 11.50 1.69
N PRO A 198 19.57 10.63 2.34
CA PRO A 198 20.97 10.40 1.98
C PRO A 198 21.20 10.08 0.51
N LEU A 199 20.26 9.42 -0.17
CA LEU A 199 20.33 9.13 -1.61
C LEU A 199 20.09 10.36 -2.50
N ARG A 200 19.79 11.55 -1.92
CA ARG A 200 19.71 12.85 -2.59
C ARG A 200 18.72 12.92 -3.76
N ARG A 201 17.64 12.19 -3.68
CA ARG A 201 16.55 12.22 -4.64
C ARG A 201 15.22 11.87 -3.98
N LEU A 202 14.13 12.25 -4.64
CA LEU A 202 12.82 11.66 -4.35
C LEU A 202 12.83 10.19 -4.80
N GLY A 203 12.10 9.36 -4.11
CA GLY A 203 11.81 8.01 -4.58
C GLY A 203 10.88 8.04 -5.80
N GLN A 204 10.92 6.97 -6.59
CA GLN A 204 10.00 6.72 -7.69
C GLN A 204 9.02 5.61 -7.27
N PRO A 205 7.82 5.54 -7.87
CA PRO A 205 6.89 4.44 -7.62
C PRO A 205 7.53 3.05 -7.77
N GLU A 206 8.45 2.90 -8.70
CA GLU A 206 9.19 1.67 -8.96
C GLU A 206 10.09 1.25 -7.79
N ASP A 207 10.70 2.22 -7.07
CA ASP A 207 11.51 1.93 -5.87
C ASP A 207 10.65 1.21 -4.80
N ILE A 208 9.37 1.56 -4.70
CA ILE A 208 8.42 0.96 -3.78
C ILE A 208 7.90 -0.38 -4.31
N ALA A 209 7.56 -0.43 -5.60
CA ALA A 209 7.03 -1.62 -6.25
C ALA A 209 8.02 -2.80 -6.20
N ASP A 210 9.32 -2.52 -6.29
CA ASP A 210 10.39 -3.52 -6.20
C ASP A 210 10.43 -4.19 -4.82
N VAL A 211 10.27 -3.41 -3.74
CA VAL A 211 10.21 -3.93 -2.36
C VAL A 211 8.90 -4.68 -2.12
N ILE A 212 7.78 -4.20 -2.65
CA ILE A 212 6.49 -4.91 -2.57
C ILE A 212 6.60 -6.27 -3.27
N ALA A 213 7.18 -6.33 -4.47
CA ALA A 213 7.38 -7.59 -5.21
C ALA A 213 8.27 -8.57 -4.44
N PHE A 214 9.33 -8.07 -3.77
CA PHE A 214 10.14 -8.89 -2.86
C PHE A 214 9.29 -9.46 -1.72
N LEU A 215 8.50 -8.64 -1.04
CA LEU A 215 7.67 -9.08 0.09
C LEU A 215 6.54 -10.05 -0.35
N CYS A 216 6.09 -9.98 -1.60
CA CYS A 216 5.14 -10.92 -2.19
C CYS A 216 5.78 -12.25 -2.62
N SER A 217 7.11 -12.33 -2.68
CA SER A 217 7.83 -13.51 -3.14
C SER A 217 8.15 -14.49 -2.01
N ASP A 218 8.68 -15.66 -2.38
CA ASP A 218 9.16 -16.65 -1.41
C ASP A 218 10.50 -16.27 -0.77
N ASP A 219 11.22 -15.29 -1.32
CA ASP A 219 12.44 -14.76 -0.73
C ASP A 219 12.16 -14.07 0.62
N ALA A 220 10.95 -13.55 0.81
CA ALA A 220 10.49 -12.92 2.04
C ALA A 220 9.64 -13.84 2.95
N ARG A 221 9.61 -15.16 2.71
CA ARG A 221 8.72 -16.11 3.40
C ARG A 221 8.85 -16.17 4.93
N PHE A 222 9.93 -15.65 5.48
CA PHE A 222 10.16 -15.56 6.93
C PHE A 222 10.07 -14.13 7.48
N MET A 223 9.62 -13.17 6.65
CA MET A 223 9.34 -11.79 7.07
C MET A 223 7.84 -11.63 7.29
N SER A 224 7.42 -11.32 8.52
CA SER A 224 6.03 -11.04 8.87
C SER A 224 5.93 -10.07 10.05
N GLY A 225 4.94 -9.18 10.03
CA GLY A 225 4.72 -8.16 11.05
C GLY A 225 5.66 -6.95 10.93
N HIS A 226 6.40 -6.82 9.85
CA HIS A 226 7.43 -5.78 9.70
C HIS A 226 6.90 -4.50 9.04
N GLY A 227 7.38 -3.34 9.54
CA GLY A 227 7.31 -2.06 8.86
C GLY A 227 8.65 -1.77 8.18
N VAL A 228 8.69 -1.81 6.85
CA VAL A 228 9.91 -1.67 6.05
C VAL A 228 9.98 -0.26 5.46
N TRP A 229 10.92 0.56 5.91
CA TRP A 229 11.16 1.87 5.32
C TRP A 229 11.80 1.75 3.94
N VAL A 230 11.22 2.48 2.97
CA VAL A 230 11.73 2.63 1.61
C VAL A 230 11.74 4.12 1.31
N ASP A 231 12.75 4.82 1.81
CA ASP A 231 12.77 6.28 1.97
C ASP A 231 14.10 6.94 1.58
N GLY A 232 15.00 6.18 0.95
CA GLY A 232 16.32 6.68 0.59
C GLY A 232 17.21 7.02 1.80
N GLY A 233 16.86 6.49 2.99
CA GLY A 233 17.55 6.72 4.25
C GLY A 233 17.09 7.99 4.98
N ALA A 234 15.98 8.61 4.59
CA ALA A 234 15.51 9.86 5.20
C ALA A 234 15.26 9.76 6.71
N MET A 235 14.88 8.57 7.21
CA MET A 235 14.58 8.33 8.62
C MET A 235 15.79 7.92 9.47
N VAL A 236 16.97 7.71 8.88
CA VAL A 236 18.21 7.43 9.65
C VAL A 236 18.95 8.72 10.05
N ARG A 237 18.51 9.87 9.55
CA ARG A 237 19.04 11.19 9.95
C ARG A 237 18.06 11.88 10.88
N HIS A 238 18.57 12.31 12.04
CA HIS A 238 17.91 13.21 12.99
C HIS A 238 18.16 14.66 12.64
#